data_38ccd73e41c733f20b2423f7aad1d743
#
_entry.id   38ccd73e41c733f20b2423f7aad1d743
#
_cell.length_a   1.000
_cell.length_b   1.000
_cell.length_c   1.000
_cell.angle_alpha   90.00
_cell.angle_beta   90.00
_cell.angle_gamma   90.00
#
_symmetry.space_group_name_H-M   'P 1'
#
loop_
_entity.id
_entity.type
_entity.pdbx_description
1 polymer ?
#
loop_
_entity_poly.entity_id
_entity_poly.type
_entity_poly.pdbx_seq_one_letter_code
_entity_poly.pdbx_strand_id
1 'polypeptide(L)'
;MMQKSHDDRMLWAQFDSLEMGTGWDDTDIEKPQIMVESVYGDSHPGSWHLNQLVEQAVYGVYEKGGKPAKYYATDICDGCAQGHDGMNVVLASREALANMVEVHASAVPWDGMILTSSCDKSIPAHLKAAARMDIPTIFMPGGSMRPGPNMTTSLVAGDISLRQKRKDAITEQEVRDYKLTGCPSVGACTFLGTASTMQCMAEALGLTLPGAALVPATMRDLLQYSRYAGRKIMELVEKQITPSKILTPAAFKNAIIVHSAIGGSTNGT
;
A
#
# COMPACT_ATOMS: atom_id res chain seq x y z
N MET A 1 -18.78 21.64 9.49
CA MET A 1 -18.08 20.66 10.36
C MET A 1 -16.66 21.19 10.47
N MET A 2 -16.15 21.47 11.66
CA MET A 2 -14.79 21.98 11.82
C MET A 2 -13.83 20.85 11.42
N GLN A 3 -12.92 21.17 10.51
CA GLN A 3 -11.91 20.24 10.03
C GLN A 3 -10.68 20.38 10.94
N LYS A 4 -10.12 19.28 11.40
CA LYS A 4 -8.92 19.30 12.25
C LYS A 4 -7.79 20.10 11.61
N SER A 5 -7.57 19.88 10.30
CA SER A 5 -6.56 20.61 9.53
C SER A 5 -6.76 22.13 9.59
N HIS A 6 -8.00 22.59 9.51
CA HIS A 6 -8.32 24.02 9.58
C HIS A 6 -8.07 24.60 10.98
N ASP A 7 -8.51 23.92 12.03
CA ASP A 7 -8.32 24.36 13.40
C ASP A 7 -6.84 24.48 13.77
N ASP A 8 -6.03 23.48 13.42
CA ASP A 8 -4.60 23.47 13.68
C ASP A 8 -3.86 24.59 12.92
N ARG A 9 -4.28 24.90 11.68
CA ARG A 9 -3.69 25.99 10.87
C ARG A 9 -4.07 27.38 11.39
N MET A 10 -5.24 27.55 11.97
CA MET A 10 -5.63 28.80 12.59
C MET A 10 -4.70 29.23 13.74
N LEU A 11 -3.98 28.26 14.34
CA LEU A 11 -2.97 28.56 15.36
C LEU A 11 -1.72 29.20 14.79
N TRP A 12 -1.35 28.87 13.55
CA TRP A 12 -0.14 29.35 12.90
C TRP A 12 -0.24 29.32 11.37
N ALA A 13 -0.55 30.47 10.77
CA ALA A 13 -0.85 30.58 9.34
C ALA A 13 0.38 30.41 8.40
N GLN A 14 1.57 30.14 8.93
CA GLN A 14 2.76 29.90 8.10
C GLN A 14 2.57 28.71 7.16
N PHE A 15 1.86 27.67 7.61
CA PHE A 15 1.57 26.49 6.80
C PHE A 15 0.81 26.89 5.52
N ASP A 16 -0.23 27.71 5.63
CA ASP A 16 -1.02 28.14 4.48
C ASP A 16 -0.15 28.88 3.43
N SER A 17 0.74 29.75 3.90
CA SER A 17 1.70 30.43 2.99
C SER A 17 2.65 29.46 2.28
N LEU A 18 3.07 28.37 2.96
CA LEU A 18 3.94 27.36 2.38
C LEU A 18 3.21 26.52 1.33
N GLU A 19 1.96 26.13 1.61
CA GLU A 19 1.13 25.40 0.65
C GLU A 19 0.74 26.27 -0.56
N MET A 20 0.46 27.54 -0.38
CA MET A 20 0.27 28.50 -1.48
C MET A 20 1.52 28.61 -2.36
N GLY A 21 2.72 28.48 -1.77
CA GLY A 21 3.99 28.39 -2.51
C GLY A 21 4.08 27.17 -3.44
N THR A 22 3.28 26.12 -3.20
CA THR A 22 3.17 24.94 -4.07
C THR A 22 2.06 25.04 -5.12
N GLY A 23 1.37 26.20 -5.16
CA GLY A 23 0.31 26.48 -6.13
C GLY A 23 -1.11 26.24 -5.60
N TRP A 24 -1.27 26.08 -4.27
CA TRP A 24 -2.62 26.10 -3.68
C TRP A 24 -3.16 27.53 -3.64
N ASP A 25 -4.47 27.67 -3.67
CA ASP A 25 -5.16 28.94 -3.50
C ASP A 25 -6.03 28.96 -2.23
N ASP A 26 -6.65 30.09 -1.94
CA ASP A 26 -7.53 30.26 -0.78
C ASP A 26 -8.64 29.20 -0.73
N THR A 27 -9.17 28.82 -1.89
CA THR A 27 -10.24 27.81 -1.96
C THR A 27 -9.72 26.40 -1.66
N ASP A 28 -8.46 26.13 -1.94
CA ASP A 28 -7.80 24.85 -1.62
C ASP A 28 -7.53 24.71 -0.11
N ILE A 29 -7.11 25.81 0.49
CA ILE A 29 -6.83 25.88 1.94
C ILE A 29 -8.09 25.60 2.78
N GLU A 30 -9.26 25.99 2.31
CA GLU A 30 -10.53 25.76 3.01
C GLU A 30 -11.09 24.32 2.88
N LYS A 31 -10.55 23.52 1.95
CA LYS A 31 -11.02 22.14 1.72
C LYS A 31 -10.47 21.16 2.77
N PRO A 32 -11.16 20.04 3.01
CA PRO A 32 -10.58 18.91 3.75
C PRO A 32 -9.30 18.43 3.07
N GLN A 33 -8.23 18.29 3.85
CA GLN A 33 -6.90 17.95 3.34
C GLN A 33 -6.61 16.47 3.53
N ILE A 34 -6.28 15.81 2.43
CA ILE A 34 -6.10 14.34 2.38
C ILE A 34 -4.66 14.02 1.99
N MET A 35 -3.94 13.34 2.87
CA MET A 35 -2.65 12.76 2.54
C MET A 35 -2.87 11.51 1.67
N VAL A 36 -2.27 11.50 0.49
CA VAL A 36 -2.23 10.33 -0.39
C VAL A 36 -0.81 9.81 -0.41
N GLU A 37 -0.54 8.80 0.39
CA GLU A 37 0.78 8.23 0.54
C GLU A 37 0.94 6.91 -0.20
N SER A 38 2.13 6.69 -0.76
CA SER A 38 2.49 5.47 -1.47
C SER A 38 3.97 5.13 -1.32
N VAL A 39 4.27 3.86 -1.46
CA VAL A 39 5.63 3.34 -1.60
C VAL A 39 6.04 3.20 -3.07
N TYR A 40 5.52 4.05 -3.94
CA TYR A 40 5.91 4.07 -5.35
C TYR A 40 7.43 4.20 -5.51
N GLY A 41 7.99 3.43 -6.44
CA GLY A 41 9.40 3.46 -6.79
C GLY A 41 9.74 2.42 -7.85
N ASP A 42 10.93 2.51 -8.45
CA ASP A 42 11.36 1.70 -9.59
C ASP A 42 12.12 0.43 -9.20
N SER A 43 12.31 0.17 -7.90
CA SER A 43 13.20 -0.88 -7.42
C SER A 43 12.63 -2.29 -7.57
N HIS A 44 11.32 -2.45 -7.65
CA HIS A 44 10.67 -3.77 -7.75
C HIS A 44 9.24 -3.68 -8.30
N PRO A 45 8.70 -4.79 -8.85
CA PRO A 45 7.38 -4.79 -9.51
C PRO A 45 6.22 -4.53 -8.55
N GLY A 46 6.39 -4.71 -7.24
CA GLY A 46 5.35 -4.45 -6.25
C GLY A 46 5.06 -2.95 -6.07
N SER A 47 6.03 -2.07 -6.32
CA SER A 47 5.87 -0.62 -6.14
C SER A 47 5.75 0.17 -7.46
N TRP A 48 6.29 -0.34 -8.54
CA TRP A 48 6.46 0.38 -9.81
C TRP A 48 5.17 0.99 -10.40
N HIS A 49 4.02 0.33 -10.24
CA HIS A 49 2.74 0.78 -10.82
C HIS A 49 1.90 1.65 -9.87
N LEU A 50 2.30 1.80 -8.62
CA LEU A 50 1.47 2.43 -7.58
C LEU A 50 1.18 3.91 -7.87
N ASN A 51 2.06 4.60 -8.61
CA ASN A 51 1.80 5.99 -9.00
C ASN A 51 0.47 6.15 -9.77
N GLN A 52 0.11 5.18 -10.59
CA GLN A 52 -1.16 5.20 -11.32
C GLN A 52 -2.36 5.15 -10.36
N LEU A 53 -2.23 4.38 -9.28
CA LEU A 53 -3.26 4.30 -8.23
C LEU A 53 -3.34 5.62 -7.45
N VAL A 54 -2.20 6.20 -7.11
CA VAL A 54 -2.12 7.51 -6.45
C VAL A 54 -2.86 8.57 -7.26
N GLU A 55 -2.61 8.66 -8.57
CA GLU A 55 -3.30 9.63 -9.44
C GLU A 55 -4.82 9.41 -9.45
N GLN A 56 -5.29 8.16 -9.47
CA GLN A 56 -6.72 7.89 -9.43
C GLN A 56 -7.33 8.23 -8.06
N ALA A 57 -6.63 7.96 -6.97
CA ALA A 57 -7.08 8.36 -5.63
C ALA A 57 -7.19 9.89 -5.53
N VAL A 58 -6.20 10.62 -6.03
CA VAL A 58 -6.19 12.09 -6.12
C VAL A 58 -7.42 12.61 -6.87
N TYR A 59 -7.72 12.05 -8.04
CA TYR A 59 -8.93 12.43 -8.77
C TYR A 59 -10.21 12.17 -7.96
N GLY A 60 -10.28 11.03 -7.27
CA GLY A 60 -11.43 10.71 -6.43
C GLY A 60 -11.64 11.69 -5.27
N VAL A 61 -10.56 12.17 -4.65
CA VAL A 61 -10.60 13.20 -3.60
C VAL A 61 -11.11 14.54 -4.18
N TYR A 62 -10.56 14.97 -5.31
CA TYR A 62 -11.02 16.22 -5.96
C TYR A 62 -12.50 16.16 -6.35
N GLU A 63 -12.98 15.04 -6.86
CA GLU A 63 -14.38 14.85 -7.24
C GLU A 63 -15.36 15.04 -6.07
N LYS A 64 -14.86 14.88 -4.84
CA LYS A 64 -15.65 15.04 -3.60
C LYS A 64 -15.30 16.31 -2.84
N GLY A 65 -14.58 17.23 -3.47
CA GLY A 65 -14.30 18.55 -2.91
C GLY A 65 -13.19 18.58 -1.84
N GLY A 66 -12.36 17.53 -1.75
CA GLY A 66 -11.18 17.53 -0.90
C GLY A 66 -9.95 18.08 -1.63
N LYS A 67 -8.91 18.39 -0.87
CA LYS A 67 -7.58 18.77 -1.40
C LYS A 67 -6.57 17.65 -1.07
N PRO A 68 -6.15 16.87 -2.07
CA PRO A 68 -5.14 15.83 -1.87
C PRO A 68 -3.72 16.40 -1.96
N ALA A 69 -2.82 15.88 -1.13
CA ALA A 69 -1.38 16.06 -1.28
C ALA A 69 -0.69 14.70 -1.35
N LYS A 70 0.21 14.52 -2.32
CA LYS A 70 0.93 13.26 -2.55
C LYS A 70 2.17 13.21 -1.69
N TYR A 71 2.36 12.10 -0.98
CA TYR A 71 3.56 11.77 -0.24
C TYR A 71 4.08 10.40 -0.67
N TYR A 72 5.40 10.25 -0.62
CA TYR A 72 6.05 9.00 -0.99
C TYR A 72 7.05 8.62 0.08
N ALA A 73 6.86 7.43 0.64
CA ALA A 73 7.90 6.72 1.36
C ALA A 73 8.48 5.65 0.43
N THR A 74 9.46 4.91 0.87
CA THR A 74 10.05 3.82 0.08
C THR A 74 9.93 2.50 0.82
N ASP A 75 9.78 1.43 0.07
CA ASP A 75 9.84 0.07 0.62
C ASP A 75 10.93 -0.76 -0.05
N ILE A 76 11.10 -1.98 0.41
CA ILE A 76 11.97 -2.97 -0.20
C ILE A 76 11.19 -4.25 -0.50
N CYS A 77 11.64 -4.99 -1.51
CA CYS A 77 11.07 -6.29 -1.84
C CYS A 77 11.89 -7.41 -1.18
N ASP A 78 11.25 -8.24 -0.38
CA ASP A 78 11.85 -9.43 0.22
C ASP A 78 12.48 -10.34 -0.84
N GLY A 79 11.82 -10.49 -1.99
CA GLY A 79 12.32 -11.29 -3.11
C GLY A 79 13.64 -10.76 -3.71
N CYS A 80 13.83 -9.44 -3.73
CA CYS A 80 15.09 -8.84 -4.18
C CYS A 80 16.21 -9.02 -3.14
N ALA A 81 15.86 -9.10 -1.87
CA ALA A 81 16.81 -9.30 -0.76
C ALA A 81 17.13 -10.78 -0.50
N GLN A 82 16.35 -11.70 -1.06
CA GLN A 82 16.44 -13.13 -0.77
C GLN A 82 17.76 -13.74 -1.28
N GLY A 83 18.41 -14.56 -0.44
CA GLY A 83 19.62 -15.29 -0.79
C GLY A 83 20.93 -14.52 -0.59
N HIS A 84 20.88 -13.34 0.05
CA HIS A 84 22.06 -12.55 0.44
C HIS A 84 21.79 -11.72 1.70
N ASP A 85 22.78 -10.97 2.18
CA ASP A 85 22.73 -10.20 3.44
C ASP A 85 21.64 -9.09 3.47
N GLY A 86 21.07 -8.74 2.32
CA GLY A 86 19.92 -7.82 2.25
C GLY A 86 18.74 -8.27 3.10
N MET A 87 18.57 -9.58 3.34
CA MET A 87 17.50 -10.10 4.20
C MET A 87 17.59 -9.62 5.65
N ASN A 88 18.77 -9.22 6.12
CA ASN A 88 18.97 -8.75 7.50
C ASN A 88 18.24 -7.43 7.78
N VAL A 89 17.94 -6.62 6.76
CA VAL A 89 17.27 -5.33 6.90
C VAL A 89 15.78 -5.36 6.52
N VAL A 90 15.30 -6.48 5.99
CA VAL A 90 13.91 -6.59 5.47
C VAL A 90 12.88 -6.33 6.56
N LEU A 91 13.04 -6.93 7.74
CA LEU A 91 12.08 -6.73 8.84
C LEU A 91 12.15 -5.31 9.40
N ALA A 92 13.36 -4.73 9.47
CA ALA A 92 13.56 -3.36 9.92
C ALA A 92 12.87 -2.34 8.99
N SER A 93 12.76 -2.63 7.69
CA SER A 93 12.09 -1.74 6.72
C SER A 93 10.62 -1.51 7.04
N ARG A 94 9.92 -2.51 7.61
CA ARG A 94 8.51 -2.36 8.04
C ARG A 94 8.36 -1.28 9.11
N GLU A 95 9.24 -1.28 10.10
CA GLU A 95 9.19 -0.28 11.18
C GLU A 95 9.64 1.09 10.68
N ALA A 96 10.69 1.14 9.85
CA ALA A 96 11.17 2.39 9.26
C ALA A 96 10.06 3.06 8.42
N LEU A 97 9.37 2.30 7.58
CA LEU A 97 8.26 2.80 6.77
C LEU A 97 7.07 3.26 7.64
N ALA A 98 6.66 2.45 8.63
CA ALA A 98 5.57 2.84 9.53
C ALA A 98 5.88 4.16 10.24
N ASN A 99 7.12 4.32 10.72
CA ASN A 99 7.57 5.56 11.38
C ASN A 99 7.62 6.73 10.40
N MET A 100 8.02 6.53 9.13
CA MET A 100 8.05 7.58 8.12
C MET A 100 6.65 8.10 7.82
N VAL A 101 5.67 7.19 7.62
CA VAL A 101 4.27 7.57 7.41
C VAL A 101 3.73 8.33 8.62
N GLU A 102 4.03 7.86 9.84
CA GLU A 102 3.62 8.53 11.08
C GLU A 102 4.23 9.95 11.20
N VAL A 103 5.50 10.11 10.82
CA VAL A 103 6.16 11.43 10.79
C VAL A 103 5.49 12.36 9.80
N HIS A 104 5.20 11.91 8.57
CA HIS A 104 4.50 12.71 7.57
C HIS A 104 3.10 13.11 8.04
N ALA A 105 2.36 12.14 8.60
CA ALA A 105 0.99 12.37 9.04
C ALA A 105 0.89 13.21 10.32
N SER A 106 1.95 13.26 11.13
CA SER A 106 2.00 14.04 12.36
C SER A 106 2.51 15.47 12.15
N ALA A 107 3.39 15.66 11.15
CA ALA A 107 4.01 16.96 10.88
C ALA A 107 3.06 17.96 10.23
N VAL A 108 2.04 17.47 9.55
CA VAL A 108 1.04 18.26 8.82
C VAL A 108 -0.35 17.86 9.29
N PRO A 109 -1.26 18.80 9.55
CA PRO A 109 -2.61 18.50 10.02
C PRO A 109 -3.50 17.98 8.88
N TRP A 110 -3.58 16.66 8.72
CA TRP A 110 -4.44 15.98 7.75
C TRP A 110 -5.81 15.65 8.33
N ASP A 111 -6.86 15.75 7.51
CA ASP A 111 -8.21 15.31 7.87
C ASP A 111 -8.43 13.82 7.59
N GLY A 112 -7.63 13.24 6.67
CA GLY A 112 -7.66 11.82 6.36
C GLY A 112 -6.46 11.36 5.52
N MET A 113 -6.32 10.04 5.38
CA MET A 113 -5.21 9.41 4.65
C MET A 113 -5.70 8.34 3.67
N ILE A 114 -5.02 8.24 2.54
CA ILE A 114 -5.04 7.06 1.66
C ILE A 114 -3.63 6.51 1.61
N LEU A 115 -3.45 5.22 1.94
CA LEU A 115 -2.16 4.56 2.00
C LEU A 115 -2.12 3.46 0.94
N THR A 116 -1.15 3.48 0.04
CA THR A 116 -1.09 2.58 -1.12
C THR A 116 0.20 1.79 -1.16
N SER A 117 0.10 0.47 -1.06
CA SER A 117 1.23 -0.47 -1.17
C SER A 117 0.77 -1.86 -1.58
N SER A 118 1.73 -2.71 -2.00
CA SER A 118 1.42 -4.09 -2.38
C SER A 118 2.47 -5.10 -1.91
N CYS A 119 3.50 -4.68 -1.19
CA CYS A 119 4.60 -5.57 -0.84
C CYS A 119 4.55 -6.05 0.62
N ASP A 120 5.38 -7.02 0.89
CA ASP A 120 5.41 -7.86 2.10
C ASP A 120 5.50 -7.08 3.40
N LYS A 121 6.34 -6.04 3.43
CA LYS A 121 6.57 -5.20 4.61
C LYS A 121 5.80 -3.89 4.58
N SER A 122 5.52 -3.35 3.39
CA SER A 122 4.85 -2.06 3.28
C SER A 122 3.37 -2.11 3.65
N ILE A 123 2.66 -3.21 3.35
CA ILE A 123 1.26 -3.34 3.76
C ILE A 123 1.10 -3.31 5.28
N PRO A 124 1.76 -4.19 6.05
CA PRO A 124 1.65 -4.13 7.51
C PRO A 124 2.21 -2.83 8.10
N ALA A 125 3.20 -2.19 7.48
CA ALA A 125 3.67 -0.87 7.89
C ALA A 125 2.58 0.20 7.78
N HIS A 126 1.88 0.26 6.65
CA HIS A 126 0.76 1.16 6.44
C HIS A 126 -0.40 0.90 7.42
N LEU A 127 -0.75 -0.36 7.67
CA LEU A 127 -1.79 -0.71 8.64
C LEU A 127 -1.41 -0.29 10.07
N LYS A 128 -0.12 -0.46 10.44
CA LYS A 128 0.40 0.02 11.73
C LYS A 128 0.34 1.55 11.84
N ALA A 129 0.76 2.27 10.81
CA ALA A 129 0.71 3.72 10.77
C ALA A 129 -0.74 4.21 10.86
N ALA A 130 -1.67 3.61 10.10
CA ALA A 130 -3.09 3.92 10.19
C ALA A 130 -3.64 3.77 11.61
N ALA A 131 -3.31 2.65 12.29
CA ALA A 131 -3.75 2.40 13.65
C ALA A 131 -3.15 3.39 14.67
N ARG A 132 -1.88 3.81 14.48
CA ARG A 132 -1.20 4.76 15.37
C ARG A 132 -1.72 6.18 15.21
N MET A 133 -1.98 6.61 13.98
CA MET A 133 -2.45 7.96 13.67
C MET A 133 -3.90 8.19 14.04
N ASP A 134 -4.71 7.16 13.94
CA ASP A 134 -6.15 7.17 14.24
C ASP A 134 -6.93 8.34 13.60
N ILE A 135 -6.56 8.73 12.39
CA ILE A 135 -7.35 9.62 11.54
C ILE A 135 -8.07 8.81 10.46
N PRO A 136 -9.18 9.31 9.87
CA PRO A 136 -9.88 8.60 8.80
C PRO A 136 -8.91 8.09 7.74
N THR A 137 -8.88 6.78 7.50
CA THR A 137 -7.88 6.14 6.64
C THR A 137 -8.50 5.06 5.78
N ILE A 138 -8.08 5.01 4.51
CA ILE A 138 -8.32 3.88 3.61
C ILE A 138 -6.97 3.34 3.14
N PHE A 139 -6.78 2.04 3.31
CA PHE A 139 -5.69 1.32 2.66
C PHE A 139 -6.13 0.89 1.25
N MET A 140 -5.32 1.21 0.24
CA MET A 140 -5.55 0.80 -1.15
C MET A 140 -4.49 -0.24 -1.56
N PRO A 141 -4.88 -1.52 -1.72
CA PRO A 141 -3.95 -2.56 -2.14
C PRO A 141 -3.49 -2.35 -3.58
N GLY A 142 -2.21 -2.60 -3.85
CA GLY A 142 -1.65 -2.51 -5.20
C GLY A 142 -1.95 -3.72 -6.09
N GLY A 143 -2.63 -4.74 -5.58
CA GLY A 143 -3.01 -5.95 -6.31
C GLY A 143 -1.86 -6.93 -6.53
N SER A 144 -2.17 -8.10 -7.07
CA SER A 144 -1.20 -9.16 -7.37
C SER A 144 -0.80 -9.18 -8.84
N MET A 145 0.43 -9.63 -9.12
CA MET A 145 0.90 -9.86 -10.49
C MET A 145 0.27 -11.11 -11.11
N ARG A 146 0.32 -11.20 -12.43
CA ARG A 146 -0.05 -12.43 -13.15
C ARG A 146 1.01 -13.51 -12.95
N PRO A 147 0.63 -14.79 -12.92
CA PRO A 147 1.59 -15.89 -12.96
C PRO A 147 2.28 -15.97 -14.33
N GLY A 148 3.50 -16.49 -14.34
CA GLY A 148 4.17 -16.88 -15.56
C GLY A 148 3.57 -18.14 -16.18
N PRO A 149 4.08 -18.59 -17.34
CA PRO A 149 3.67 -19.83 -17.98
C PRO A 149 3.75 -21.01 -16.98
N ASN A 150 2.80 -21.92 -17.05
CA ASN A 150 2.73 -23.07 -16.13
C ASN A 150 2.74 -22.69 -14.63
N MET A 151 2.15 -21.55 -14.29
CA MET A 151 2.13 -20.99 -12.94
C MET A 151 3.52 -20.69 -12.38
N THR A 152 4.50 -20.43 -13.22
CA THR A 152 5.86 -20.05 -12.82
C THR A 152 5.86 -18.73 -12.05
N THR A 153 6.69 -18.67 -11.02
CA THR A 153 6.85 -17.49 -10.14
C THR A 153 8.32 -17.10 -10.06
N SER A 154 8.60 -15.92 -9.55
CA SER A 154 9.99 -15.46 -9.30
C SER A 154 10.75 -16.37 -8.33
N LEU A 155 10.06 -17.06 -7.40
CA LEU A 155 10.69 -18.06 -6.53
C LEU A 155 11.28 -19.23 -7.31
N VAL A 156 10.57 -19.70 -8.35
CA VAL A 156 11.09 -20.78 -9.21
C VAL A 156 12.35 -20.34 -9.94
N ALA A 157 12.42 -19.08 -10.40
CA ALA A 157 13.65 -18.55 -11.00
C ALA A 157 14.84 -18.55 -10.01
N GLY A 158 14.58 -18.27 -8.72
CA GLY A 158 15.56 -18.38 -7.63
C GLY A 158 16.04 -19.83 -7.42
N ASP A 159 15.12 -20.77 -7.32
CA ASP A 159 15.42 -22.19 -7.14
C ASP A 159 16.24 -22.75 -8.29
N ILE A 160 15.84 -22.47 -9.53
CA ILE A 160 16.56 -22.86 -10.73
C ILE A 160 18.01 -22.32 -10.73
N SER A 161 18.22 -21.08 -10.30
CA SER A 161 19.55 -20.49 -10.18
C SER A 161 20.42 -21.20 -9.11
N LEU A 162 19.81 -21.60 -8.00
CA LEU A 162 20.53 -22.39 -6.96
C LEU A 162 20.89 -23.79 -7.46
N ARG A 163 19.98 -24.45 -8.18
CA ARG A 163 20.22 -25.78 -8.77
C ARG A 163 21.37 -25.74 -9.77
N GLN A 164 21.41 -24.70 -10.63
CA GLN A 164 22.54 -24.49 -11.56
C GLN A 164 23.87 -24.35 -10.82
N LYS A 165 23.92 -23.58 -9.70
CA LYS A 165 25.12 -23.46 -8.87
C LYS A 165 25.58 -24.78 -8.25
N ARG A 166 24.64 -25.68 -7.97
CA ARG A 166 24.94 -27.03 -7.43
C ARG A 166 25.34 -28.03 -8.52
N LYS A 167 25.50 -27.56 -9.76
CA LYS A 167 25.84 -28.39 -10.94
C LYS A 167 24.78 -29.44 -11.28
N ASP A 168 23.53 -29.21 -10.94
CA ASP A 168 22.44 -29.98 -11.48
C ASP A 168 22.38 -29.78 -13.03
N ALA A 169 21.77 -30.73 -13.74
CA ALA A 169 21.64 -30.69 -15.19
C ALA A 169 20.63 -29.61 -15.65
N ILE A 170 20.97 -28.34 -15.43
CA ILE A 170 20.20 -27.16 -15.82
C ILE A 170 21.06 -26.29 -16.71
N THR A 171 20.56 -25.98 -17.88
CA THR A 171 21.23 -25.16 -18.88
C THR A 171 21.10 -23.66 -18.58
N GLU A 172 22.01 -22.85 -19.09
CA GLU A 172 21.93 -21.38 -18.99
C GLU A 172 20.66 -20.85 -19.68
N GLN A 173 20.22 -21.48 -20.74
CA GLN A 173 19.00 -21.09 -21.44
C GLN A 173 17.77 -21.31 -20.58
N GLU A 174 17.65 -22.45 -19.89
CA GLU A 174 16.56 -22.69 -18.96
C GLU A 174 16.52 -21.64 -17.82
N VAL A 175 17.67 -21.30 -17.25
CA VAL A 175 17.76 -20.23 -16.22
C VAL A 175 17.27 -18.90 -16.79
N ARG A 176 17.67 -18.55 -18.01
CA ARG A 176 17.24 -17.33 -18.68
C ARG A 176 15.73 -17.30 -18.91
N ASP A 177 15.16 -18.41 -19.38
CA ASP A 177 13.73 -18.52 -19.65
C ASP A 177 12.89 -18.34 -18.38
N TYR A 178 13.30 -18.95 -17.27
CA TYR A 178 12.65 -18.74 -15.99
C TYR A 178 12.78 -17.30 -15.46
N LYS A 179 13.92 -16.65 -15.65
CA LYS A 179 14.11 -15.23 -15.31
C LYS A 179 13.17 -14.31 -16.10
N LEU A 180 13.00 -14.59 -17.39
CA LEU A 180 12.15 -13.79 -18.27
C LEU A 180 10.64 -13.97 -17.98
N THR A 181 10.26 -15.13 -17.50
CA THR A 181 8.84 -15.52 -17.38
C THR A 181 8.34 -15.55 -15.94
N GLY A 182 9.22 -15.58 -14.95
CA GLY A 182 8.84 -15.76 -13.55
C GLY A 182 8.17 -14.54 -12.90
N CYS A 183 8.28 -13.35 -13.50
CA CYS A 183 7.65 -12.12 -13.02
C CYS A 183 7.11 -11.31 -14.21
N PRO A 184 5.97 -11.74 -14.81
CA PRO A 184 5.51 -11.21 -16.10
C PRO A 184 4.71 -9.90 -15.99
N SER A 185 4.49 -9.38 -14.81
CA SER A 185 3.75 -8.13 -14.62
C SER A 185 4.08 -7.47 -13.28
N VAL A 186 3.57 -6.26 -13.09
CA VAL A 186 3.58 -5.54 -11.81
C VAL A 186 2.64 -6.17 -10.78
N GLY A 187 2.77 -5.77 -9.51
CA GLY A 187 1.94 -6.21 -8.40
C GLY A 187 2.70 -7.02 -7.35
N ALA A 188 2.02 -7.43 -6.31
CA ALA A 188 2.51 -8.41 -5.33
C ALA A 188 2.82 -9.75 -5.98
N CYS A 189 3.71 -10.56 -5.39
CA CYS A 189 4.03 -11.90 -5.89
C CYS A 189 2.77 -12.74 -6.17
N THR A 190 2.81 -13.55 -7.21
CA THR A 190 1.67 -14.36 -7.70
C THR A 190 1.18 -15.44 -6.73
N PHE A 191 2.09 -15.95 -5.90
CA PHE A 191 1.73 -16.93 -4.88
C PHE A 191 1.12 -16.23 -3.65
N LEU A 192 0.32 -16.92 -2.88
CA LEU A 192 -0.27 -16.40 -1.65
C LEU A 192 0.77 -16.34 -0.52
N GLY A 193 1.77 -15.47 -0.71
CA GLY A 193 2.74 -15.10 0.32
C GLY A 193 2.21 -14.00 1.23
N THR A 194 3.10 -13.40 2.03
CA THR A 194 2.72 -12.38 3.02
C THR A 194 2.07 -11.16 2.35
N ALA A 195 2.56 -10.72 1.20
CA ALA A 195 2.01 -9.57 0.48
C ALA A 195 0.52 -9.75 0.15
N SER A 196 0.14 -10.81 -0.58
CA SER A 196 -1.26 -11.09 -0.91
C SER A 196 -2.10 -11.44 0.31
N THR A 197 -1.53 -12.16 1.29
CA THR A 197 -2.19 -12.41 2.58
C THR A 197 -2.55 -11.08 3.26
N MET A 198 -1.62 -10.15 3.36
CA MET A 198 -1.86 -8.88 4.05
C MET A 198 -2.83 -7.97 3.29
N GLN A 199 -2.93 -8.04 1.97
CA GLN A 199 -4.01 -7.38 1.23
C GLN A 199 -5.38 -7.92 1.66
N CYS A 200 -5.53 -9.24 1.76
CA CYS A 200 -6.75 -9.87 2.26
C CYS A 200 -7.04 -9.52 3.73
N MET A 201 -5.98 -9.43 4.55
CA MET A 201 -6.15 -9.04 5.96
C MET A 201 -6.61 -7.58 6.10
N ALA A 202 -6.08 -6.67 5.29
CA ALA A 202 -6.52 -5.27 5.29
C ALA A 202 -8.03 -5.16 4.96
N GLU A 203 -8.52 -5.98 4.04
CA GLU A 203 -9.95 -6.05 3.70
C GLU A 203 -10.75 -6.69 4.83
N ALA A 204 -10.30 -7.82 5.38
CA ALA A 204 -10.98 -8.50 6.48
C ALA A 204 -11.04 -7.68 7.77
N LEU A 205 -10.05 -6.83 8.02
CA LEU A 205 -10.03 -5.84 9.10
C LEU A 205 -10.96 -4.64 8.83
N GLY A 206 -11.37 -4.41 7.59
CA GLY A 206 -12.23 -3.30 7.21
C GLY A 206 -11.50 -2.00 6.85
N LEU A 207 -10.18 -2.04 6.69
CA LEU A 207 -9.37 -0.85 6.32
C LEU A 207 -9.25 -0.64 4.82
N THR A 208 -9.80 -1.54 3.99
CA THR A 208 -9.86 -1.37 2.54
C THR A 208 -11.28 -1.61 2.00
N LEU A 209 -11.49 -1.27 0.75
CA LEU A 209 -12.78 -1.41 0.09
C LEU A 209 -13.09 -2.89 -0.20
N PRO A 210 -14.34 -3.34 0.01
CA PRO A 210 -14.71 -4.73 -0.28
C PRO A 210 -14.40 -5.16 -1.71
N GLY A 211 -13.70 -6.28 -1.87
CA GLY A 211 -13.27 -6.84 -3.15
C GLY A 211 -11.96 -6.28 -3.70
N ALA A 212 -11.42 -5.19 -3.15
CA ALA A 212 -10.19 -4.57 -3.65
C ALA A 212 -8.95 -5.46 -3.50
N ALA A 213 -8.85 -6.24 -2.44
CA ALA A 213 -7.72 -7.15 -2.19
C ALA A 213 -7.57 -8.26 -3.23
N LEU A 214 -8.65 -8.58 -3.97
CA LEU A 214 -8.68 -9.65 -4.95
C LEU A 214 -8.46 -9.17 -6.40
N VAL A 215 -8.31 -7.87 -6.61
CA VAL A 215 -8.12 -7.30 -7.95
C VAL A 215 -6.66 -7.40 -8.38
N PRO A 216 -6.35 -8.08 -9.49
CA PRO A 216 -4.98 -8.15 -10.01
C PRO A 216 -4.46 -6.75 -10.40
N ALA A 217 -3.16 -6.53 -10.20
CA ALA A 217 -2.50 -5.26 -10.50
C ALA A 217 -2.62 -4.81 -11.97
N THR A 218 -2.86 -5.76 -12.87
CA THR A 218 -2.99 -5.52 -14.32
C THR A 218 -4.42 -5.27 -14.79
N MET A 219 -5.40 -5.29 -13.89
CA MET A 219 -6.80 -5.05 -14.24
C MET A 219 -7.15 -3.58 -14.08
N ARG A 220 -7.87 -3.05 -15.09
CA ARG A 220 -8.39 -1.67 -15.06
C ARG A 220 -9.23 -1.37 -13.81
N ASP A 221 -9.87 -2.39 -13.27
CA ASP A 221 -10.76 -2.28 -12.12
C ASP A 221 -9.99 -1.80 -10.88
N LEU A 222 -8.70 -2.09 -10.77
CA LEU A 222 -7.86 -1.60 -9.69
C LEU A 222 -7.76 -0.06 -9.70
N LEU A 223 -7.67 0.54 -10.88
CA LEU A 223 -7.69 2.00 -11.04
C LEU A 223 -9.04 2.59 -10.60
N GLN A 224 -10.15 1.91 -10.91
CA GLN A 224 -11.48 2.32 -10.48
C GLN A 224 -11.64 2.22 -8.96
N TYR A 225 -11.14 1.14 -8.34
CA TYR A 225 -11.11 1.00 -6.88
C TYR A 225 -10.31 2.13 -6.23
N SER A 226 -9.16 2.49 -6.78
CA SER A 226 -8.36 3.58 -6.25
C SER A 226 -9.09 4.93 -6.33
N ARG A 227 -9.74 5.21 -7.45
CA ARG A 227 -10.57 6.41 -7.59
C ARG A 227 -11.77 6.41 -6.63
N TYR A 228 -12.37 5.24 -6.42
CA TYR A 228 -13.44 5.09 -5.45
C TYR A 228 -12.94 5.27 -4.01
N ALA A 229 -11.73 4.79 -3.69
CA ALA A 229 -11.10 5.05 -2.40
C ALA A 229 -10.92 6.56 -2.14
N GLY A 230 -10.52 7.33 -3.17
CA GLY A 230 -10.45 8.78 -3.11
C GLY A 230 -11.80 9.45 -2.83
N ARG A 231 -12.89 8.93 -3.40
CA ARG A 231 -14.23 9.43 -3.07
C ARG A 231 -14.67 9.02 -1.66
N LYS A 232 -14.33 7.80 -1.26
CA LYS A 232 -14.79 7.21 -0.01
C LYS A 232 -14.10 7.79 1.22
N ILE A 233 -12.83 8.18 1.11
CA ILE A 233 -12.14 8.83 2.21
C ILE A 233 -12.86 10.10 2.66
N MET A 234 -13.43 10.85 1.74
CA MET A 234 -14.18 12.08 2.06
C MET A 234 -15.42 11.79 2.93
N GLU A 235 -16.09 10.65 2.68
CA GLU A 235 -17.20 10.21 3.54
C GLU A 235 -16.73 9.79 4.95
N LEU A 236 -15.55 9.15 5.04
CA LEU A 236 -14.97 8.77 6.34
C LEU A 236 -14.58 10.02 7.14
N VAL A 237 -14.02 11.02 6.46
CA VAL A 237 -13.68 12.32 7.07
C VAL A 237 -14.94 13.01 7.58
N GLU A 238 -15.99 13.11 6.76
CA GLU A 238 -17.25 13.73 7.17
C GLU A 238 -17.87 13.04 8.39
N LYS A 239 -17.83 11.71 8.43
CA LYS A 239 -18.41 10.89 9.50
C LYS A 239 -17.45 10.64 10.65
N GLN A 240 -16.21 11.12 10.58
CA GLN A 240 -15.15 10.88 11.56
C GLN A 240 -14.98 9.38 11.88
N ILE A 241 -14.95 8.54 10.81
CA ILE A 241 -14.72 7.11 10.95
C ILE A 241 -13.22 6.87 10.90
N THR A 242 -12.64 6.62 12.06
CA THR A 242 -11.20 6.40 12.27
C THR A 242 -10.88 4.91 12.41
N PRO A 243 -9.61 4.50 12.25
CA PRO A 243 -9.19 3.12 12.46
C PRO A 243 -9.62 2.51 13.79
N SER A 244 -9.62 3.25 14.89
CA SER A 244 -10.08 2.76 16.20
C SER A 244 -11.55 2.35 16.23
N LYS A 245 -12.38 2.92 15.35
CA LYS A 245 -13.79 2.53 15.20
C LYS A 245 -13.97 1.29 14.31
N ILE A 246 -12.99 0.99 13.48
CA ILE A 246 -13.00 -0.14 12.53
C ILE A 246 -12.30 -1.35 13.15
N LEU A 247 -11.12 -1.16 13.73
CA LEU A 247 -10.26 -2.21 14.30
C LEU A 247 -10.78 -2.70 15.65
N THR A 248 -11.96 -3.29 15.64
CA THR A 248 -12.60 -3.86 16.82
C THR A 248 -12.13 -5.30 17.07
N PRO A 249 -12.33 -5.88 18.27
CA PRO A 249 -12.07 -7.30 18.50
C PRO A 249 -12.79 -8.23 17.51
N ALA A 250 -13.99 -7.83 17.03
CA ALA A 250 -14.72 -8.57 16.01
C ALA A 250 -14.01 -8.53 14.64
N ALA A 251 -13.46 -7.37 14.25
CA ALA A 251 -12.69 -7.24 13.01
C ALA A 251 -11.43 -8.13 13.03
N PHE A 252 -10.70 -8.15 14.14
CA PHE A 252 -9.54 -9.06 14.31
C PHE A 252 -9.95 -10.53 14.26
N LYS A 253 -11.06 -10.90 14.91
CA LYS A 253 -11.59 -12.28 14.83
C LYS A 253 -11.92 -12.67 13.39
N ASN A 254 -12.56 -11.77 12.63
CA ASN A 254 -12.84 -12.00 11.21
C ASN A 254 -11.55 -12.17 10.40
N ALA A 255 -10.55 -11.32 10.63
CA ALA A 255 -9.26 -11.42 9.95
C ALA A 255 -8.56 -12.77 10.24
N ILE A 256 -8.57 -13.25 11.49
CA ILE A 256 -8.02 -14.56 11.87
C ILE A 256 -8.75 -15.69 11.15
N ILE A 257 -10.08 -15.62 11.06
CA ILE A 257 -10.90 -16.63 10.35
C ILE A 257 -10.55 -16.62 8.86
N VAL A 258 -10.49 -15.45 8.23
CA VAL A 258 -10.13 -15.31 6.81
C VAL A 258 -8.71 -15.81 6.58
N HIS A 259 -7.74 -15.41 7.42
CA HIS A 259 -6.35 -15.87 7.33
C HIS A 259 -6.25 -17.40 7.33
N SER A 260 -6.96 -18.05 8.26
CA SER A 260 -6.99 -19.51 8.36
C SER A 260 -7.67 -20.15 7.15
N ALA A 261 -8.75 -19.56 6.65
CA ALA A 261 -9.52 -20.09 5.52
C ALA A 261 -8.74 -20.05 4.20
N ILE A 262 -7.94 -18.99 3.98
CA ILE A 262 -7.15 -18.85 2.75
C ILE A 262 -5.78 -19.55 2.82
N GLY A 263 -5.42 -20.16 3.95
CA GLY A 263 -4.07 -20.68 4.17
C GLY A 263 -3.01 -19.58 4.11
N GLY A 264 -3.27 -18.46 4.76
CA GLY A 264 -2.44 -17.27 4.73
C GLY A 264 -1.01 -17.49 5.25
N SER A 265 -0.10 -16.64 4.84
CA SER A 265 1.31 -16.68 5.26
C SER A 265 1.44 -16.52 6.78
N THR A 266 2.26 -17.36 7.41
CA THR A 266 2.57 -17.27 8.86
C THR A 266 3.25 -15.96 9.25
N ASN A 267 3.84 -15.22 8.31
CA ASN A 267 4.38 -13.88 8.56
C ASN A 267 3.29 -12.80 8.69
N GLY A 268 2.05 -13.13 8.39
CA GLY A 268 0.90 -12.23 8.51
C GLY A 268 0.20 -12.27 9.87
N THR A 269 0.67 -13.10 10.80
CA THR A 269 0.07 -13.31 12.14
C THR A 269 0.69 -12.43 13.21
#